data_44d3b7a8aa55ed348e1cb41a02345835
#
_entry.id   44d3b7a8aa55ed348e1cb41a02345835
#
_cell.length_a   1.000
_cell.length_b   1.000
_cell.length_c   1.000
_cell.angle_alpha   90.00
_cell.angle_beta   90.00
_cell.angle_gamma   90.00
#
_symmetry.space_group_name_H-M   'P 1'
#
loop_
_entity.id
_entity.type
_entity.pdbx_description
1 polymer ?
#
loop_
_entity_poly.entity_id
_entity_poly.type
_entity_poly.pdbx_seq_one_letter_code
_entity_poly.pdbx_strand_id
1 'polypeptide(L)'
;MKNYLLIIFVCFALNNARSIESKIIHNIDNEVITNIDIKNEFRYLIALNNSLKELDKEKLLNISSQSIIREKIKKIEILKNFKEIKINEEYYELLLKNIYIRLGLKSINEFEIYLKNYDLKIEDIKTKITIDALWNELIVQKYNIKVAINESEIEKEILKNSRIQSKEYQLAEIIFEVTNKEEIKKKYN
;
A
#
# COMPACT_ATOMS: atom_id res chain seq x y z
N MET A 1 -34.85 17.69 46.14
CA MET A 1 -33.93 16.56 46.12
C MET A 1 -33.80 15.90 44.75
N LYS A 2 -34.90 15.71 43.99
CA LYS A 2 -34.87 15.04 42.67
C LYS A 2 -33.99 15.75 41.59
N ASN A 3 -33.93 17.09 41.62
CA ASN A 3 -33.16 17.88 40.66
C ASN A 3 -31.64 17.88 40.91
N TYR A 4 -31.19 17.73 42.15
CA TYR A 4 -29.78 17.64 42.49
C TYR A 4 -29.17 16.31 42.06
N LEU A 5 -29.95 15.21 42.09
CA LEU A 5 -29.54 13.91 41.63
C LEU A 5 -29.26 13.86 40.12
N LEU A 6 -30.07 14.62 39.37
CA LEU A 6 -29.93 14.74 37.90
C LEU A 6 -28.66 15.52 37.53
N ILE A 7 -28.35 16.61 38.27
CA ILE A 7 -27.12 17.40 38.07
C ILE A 7 -25.88 16.57 38.34
N ILE A 8 -25.86 15.78 39.44
CA ILE A 8 -24.76 14.90 39.76
C ILE A 8 -24.56 13.83 38.65
N PHE A 9 -25.65 13.27 38.10
CA PHE A 9 -25.56 12.27 37.01
C PHE A 9 -24.99 12.86 35.73
N VAL A 10 -25.38 14.12 35.37
CA VAL A 10 -24.80 14.80 34.18
C VAL A 10 -23.31 15.11 34.37
N CYS A 11 -22.89 15.54 35.57
CA CYS A 11 -21.47 15.75 35.85
C CYS A 11 -20.64 14.45 35.77
N PHE A 12 -21.19 13.31 36.14
CA PHE A 12 -20.52 12.01 36.02
C PHE A 12 -20.41 11.52 34.57
N ALA A 13 -21.40 11.84 33.72
CA ALA A 13 -21.40 11.46 32.31
C ALA A 13 -20.36 12.22 31.47
N LEU A 14 -19.95 13.42 31.91
CA LEU A 14 -18.99 14.27 31.19
C LEU A 14 -17.52 13.88 31.42
N ASN A 15 -17.21 13.01 32.37
CA ASN A 15 -15.81 12.66 32.74
C ASN A 15 -15.18 11.55 31.86
N ASN A 16 -15.88 11.02 30.84
CA ASN A 16 -15.36 9.94 30.01
C ASN A 16 -14.84 10.40 28.63
N ALA A 17 -14.75 11.70 28.37
CA ALA A 17 -14.05 12.19 27.18
C ALA A 17 -12.54 11.97 27.32
N ARG A 18 -12.04 10.80 26.96
CA ARG A 18 -10.60 10.57 26.77
C ARG A 18 -10.16 11.44 25.60
N SER A 19 -9.64 12.63 25.89
CA SER A 19 -8.92 13.43 24.93
C SER A 19 -7.72 12.61 24.42
N ILE A 20 -7.68 12.34 23.13
CA ILE A 20 -6.46 11.79 22.50
C ILE A 20 -5.48 12.96 22.48
N GLU A 21 -4.46 12.92 23.32
CA GLU A 21 -3.40 13.92 23.34
C GLU A 21 -2.65 13.90 21.99
N SER A 22 -2.78 14.98 21.22
CA SER A 22 -2.04 15.17 19.97
C SER A 22 -0.64 15.67 20.30
N LYS A 23 0.39 14.89 19.92
CA LYS A 23 1.79 15.24 20.12
C LYS A 23 2.49 15.36 18.78
N ILE A 24 3.21 16.47 18.56
CA ILE A 24 4.06 16.66 17.38
C ILE A 24 5.24 15.70 17.48
N ILE A 25 5.47 14.91 16.43
CA ILE A 25 6.57 13.95 16.33
C ILE A 25 7.63 14.45 15.35
N HIS A 26 7.21 15.00 14.20
CA HIS A 26 8.12 15.55 13.19
C HIS A 26 7.58 16.89 12.69
N ASN A 27 8.51 17.73 12.24
CA ASN A 27 8.22 18.97 11.53
C ASN A 27 9.02 18.98 10.22
N ILE A 28 8.35 19.18 9.09
CA ILE A 28 8.92 19.17 7.75
C ILE A 28 8.47 20.43 7.02
N ASP A 29 9.35 21.41 6.90
CA ASP A 29 9.01 22.75 6.42
C ASP A 29 7.78 23.31 7.17
N ASN A 30 6.66 23.51 6.47
CA ASN A 30 5.40 24.01 7.03
C ASN A 30 4.40 22.90 7.39
N GLU A 31 4.78 21.63 7.25
CA GLU A 31 3.94 20.47 7.55
C GLU A 31 4.36 19.85 8.88
N VAL A 32 3.37 19.59 9.73
CA VAL A 32 3.57 18.94 11.04
C VAL A 32 3.05 17.50 10.95
N ILE A 33 3.78 16.58 11.56
CA ILE A 33 3.37 15.19 11.71
C ILE A 33 3.17 14.89 13.19
N THR A 34 1.98 14.44 13.53
CA THR A 34 1.59 14.10 14.90
C THR A 34 1.59 12.58 15.11
N ASN A 35 1.50 12.17 16.38
CA ASN A 35 1.25 10.76 16.74
C ASN A 35 -0.08 10.24 16.16
N ILE A 36 -1.05 11.11 15.92
CA ILE A 36 -2.34 10.77 15.31
C ILE A 36 -2.14 10.44 13.83
N ASP A 37 -1.34 11.25 13.11
CA ASP A 37 -1.04 11.00 11.70
C ASP A 37 -0.32 9.66 11.51
N ILE A 38 0.67 9.35 12.36
CA ILE A 38 1.37 8.05 12.33
C ILE A 38 0.40 6.90 12.62
N LYS A 39 -0.54 7.07 13.56
CA LYS A 39 -1.55 6.05 13.85
C LYS A 39 -2.52 5.84 12.69
N ASN A 40 -2.92 6.90 12.00
CA ASN A 40 -3.79 6.80 10.82
C ASN A 40 -3.05 6.14 9.67
N GLU A 41 -1.77 6.49 9.47
CA GLU A 41 -0.92 5.83 8.48
C GLU A 41 -0.74 4.34 8.78
N PHE A 42 -0.53 3.97 10.03
CA PHE A 42 -0.50 2.57 10.46
C PHE A 42 -1.77 1.82 10.03
N ARG A 43 -2.96 2.39 10.29
CA ARG A 43 -4.24 1.79 9.89
C ARG A 43 -4.35 1.63 8.38
N TYR A 44 -3.96 2.67 7.64
CA TYR A 44 -3.93 2.67 6.18
C TYR A 44 -3.04 1.55 5.64
N LEU A 45 -1.83 1.43 6.13
CA LEU A 45 -0.87 0.44 5.66
C LEU A 45 -1.36 -0.99 5.91
N ILE A 46 -1.90 -1.30 7.10
CA ILE A 46 -2.42 -2.64 7.40
C ILE A 46 -3.73 -2.94 6.68
N ALA A 47 -4.54 -1.92 6.36
CA ALA A 47 -5.76 -2.10 5.58
C ALA A 47 -5.44 -2.48 4.13
N LEU A 48 -4.43 -1.87 3.53
CA LEU A 48 -4.11 -2.11 2.13
C LEU A 48 -3.07 -3.22 1.90
N ASN A 49 -2.38 -3.67 2.96
CA ASN A 49 -1.39 -4.73 2.86
C ASN A 49 -1.45 -5.67 4.08
N ASN A 50 -2.12 -6.79 3.90
CA ASN A 50 -2.30 -7.79 4.97
C ASN A 50 -0.99 -8.41 5.47
N SER A 51 0.06 -8.50 4.65
CA SER A 51 1.35 -9.06 5.09
C SER A 51 2.03 -8.23 6.18
N LEU A 52 1.70 -6.94 6.26
CA LEU A 52 2.23 -6.07 7.31
C LEU A 52 1.69 -6.41 8.71
N LYS A 53 0.59 -7.14 8.80
CA LYS A 53 0.02 -7.58 10.10
C LYS A 53 0.91 -8.61 10.82
N GLU A 54 1.81 -9.26 10.10
CA GLU A 54 2.75 -10.24 10.65
C GLU A 54 3.98 -9.59 11.30
N LEU A 55 4.18 -8.29 11.04
CA LEU A 55 5.28 -7.54 11.63
C LEU A 55 4.99 -7.16 13.09
N ASP A 56 6.06 -7.06 13.88
CA ASP A 56 5.93 -6.49 15.20
C ASP A 56 5.48 -5.03 15.16
N LYS A 57 4.80 -4.60 16.22
CA LYS A 57 4.16 -3.28 16.30
C LYS A 57 5.18 -2.14 16.17
N GLU A 58 6.37 -2.30 16.71
CA GLU A 58 7.41 -1.25 16.70
C GLU A 58 7.92 -1.03 15.26
N LYS A 59 8.24 -2.11 14.55
CA LYS A 59 8.61 -2.04 13.13
C LYS A 59 7.53 -1.39 12.29
N LEU A 60 6.27 -1.78 12.50
CA LEU A 60 5.16 -1.24 11.75
C LEU A 60 4.93 0.26 12.04
N LEU A 61 5.10 0.70 13.29
CA LEU A 61 5.05 2.13 13.62
C LEU A 61 6.19 2.91 12.97
N ASN A 62 7.40 2.34 12.90
CA ASN A 62 8.51 2.96 12.19
C ASN A 62 8.23 3.07 10.69
N ILE A 63 7.73 2.01 10.04
CA ILE A 63 7.31 2.03 8.63
C ILE A 63 6.23 3.10 8.41
N SER A 64 5.26 3.22 9.30
CA SER A 64 4.19 4.21 9.23
C SER A 64 4.73 5.64 9.33
N SER A 65 5.66 5.88 10.26
CA SER A 65 6.34 7.17 10.41
C SER A 65 7.11 7.54 9.14
N GLN A 66 7.87 6.62 8.58
CA GLN A 66 8.60 6.82 7.33
C GLN A 66 7.66 7.06 6.12
N SER A 67 6.52 6.37 6.09
CA SER A 67 5.53 6.50 5.02
C SER A 67 4.89 7.88 5.02
N ILE A 68 4.41 8.35 6.17
CA ILE A 68 3.77 9.67 6.27
C ILE A 68 4.77 10.81 6.03
N ILE A 69 6.05 10.65 6.44
CA ILE A 69 7.11 11.61 6.13
C ILE A 69 7.27 11.73 4.61
N ARG A 70 7.40 10.60 3.90
CA ARG A 70 7.51 10.59 2.43
C ARG A 70 6.29 11.22 1.75
N GLU A 71 5.08 10.95 2.23
CA GLU A 71 3.86 11.56 1.70
C GLU A 71 3.87 13.08 1.85
N LYS A 72 4.27 13.60 3.02
CA LYS A 72 4.38 15.04 3.24
C LYS A 72 5.42 15.69 2.33
N ILE A 73 6.59 15.06 2.15
CA ILE A 73 7.62 15.54 1.22
C ILE A 73 7.10 15.56 -0.22
N LYS A 74 6.43 14.49 -0.67
CA LYS A 74 5.79 14.46 -2.00
C LYS A 74 4.79 15.60 -2.16
N LYS A 75 3.90 15.79 -1.18
CA LYS A 75 2.89 16.86 -1.19
C LYS A 75 3.53 18.24 -1.32
N ILE A 76 4.57 18.53 -0.53
CA ILE A 76 5.29 19.81 -0.60
C ILE A 76 5.87 20.02 -2.00
N GLU A 77 6.52 19.01 -2.58
CA GLU A 77 7.13 19.13 -3.90
C GLU A 77 6.09 19.23 -5.03
N ILE A 78 4.96 18.51 -4.91
CA ILE A 78 3.83 18.63 -5.84
C ILE A 78 3.29 20.05 -5.85
N LEU A 79 3.07 20.67 -4.68
CA LEU A 79 2.57 22.05 -4.58
C LEU A 79 3.49 23.12 -5.17
N LYS A 80 4.78 22.83 -5.36
CA LYS A 80 5.71 23.72 -6.07
C LYS A 80 5.55 23.66 -7.59
N ASN A 81 5.01 22.56 -8.12
CA ASN A 81 4.96 22.28 -9.56
C ASN A 81 3.53 22.27 -10.12
N PHE A 82 2.53 21.97 -9.31
CA PHE A 82 1.12 21.94 -9.69
C PHE A 82 0.33 22.99 -8.91
N LYS A 83 -0.65 23.60 -9.57
CA LYS A 83 -1.51 24.64 -8.96
C LYS A 83 -2.45 24.08 -7.89
N GLU A 84 -2.89 22.83 -8.05
CA GLU A 84 -3.80 22.14 -7.16
C GLU A 84 -3.47 20.64 -7.07
N ILE A 85 -3.84 20.03 -5.94
CA ILE A 85 -3.70 18.59 -5.73
C ILE A 85 -4.98 17.92 -6.21
N LYS A 86 -5.06 17.68 -7.53
CA LYS A 86 -6.24 17.08 -8.17
C LYS A 86 -5.82 16.29 -9.40
N ILE A 87 -6.45 15.14 -9.60
CA ILE A 87 -6.34 14.33 -10.82
C ILE A 87 -7.71 14.20 -11.49
N ASN A 88 -7.72 13.73 -12.74
CA ASN A 88 -8.95 13.44 -13.46
C ASN A 88 -9.77 12.37 -12.70
N GLU A 89 -11.10 12.54 -12.63
CA GLU A 89 -11.98 11.66 -11.85
C GLU A 89 -12.00 10.24 -12.42
N GLU A 90 -12.02 10.06 -13.75
CA GLU A 90 -11.98 8.73 -14.37
C GLU A 90 -10.67 7.99 -14.05
N TYR A 91 -9.57 8.72 -14.04
CA TYR A 91 -8.26 8.16 -13.65
C TYR A 91 -8.24 7.79 -12.16
N TYR A 92 -8.81 8.63 -11.30
CA TYR A 92 -8.97 8.31 -9.88
C TYR A 92 -9.79 7.04 -9.69
N GLU A 93 -10.94 6.91 -10.35
CA GLU A 93 -11.79 5.72 -10.25
C GLU A 93 -11.08 4.45 -10.71
N LEU A 94 -10.28 4.55 -11.77
CA LEU A 94 -9.45 3.43 -12.25
C LEU A 94 -8.43 2.99 -11.19
N LEU A 95 -7.71 3.94 -10.58
CA LEU A 95 -6.73 3.67 -9.54
C LEU A 95 -7.39 3.06 -8.30
N LEU A 96 -8.53 3.63 -7.89
CA LEU A 96 -9.31 3.13 -6.76
C LEU A 96 -9.80 1.70 -7.00
N LYS A 97 -10.32 1.43 -8.21
CA LYS A 97 -10.76 0.10 -8.64
C LYS A 97 -9.63 -0.92 -8.52
N ASN A 98 -8.43 -0.58 -8.96
CA ASN A 98 -7.27 -1.46 -8.87
C ASN A 98 -6.90 -1.79 -7.41
N ILE A 99 -7.12 -0.85 -6.48
CA ILE A 99 -6.87 -1.08 -5.06
C ILE A 99 -7.86 -2.10 -4.49
N TYR A 100 -9.17 -1.88 -4.65
CA TYR A 100 -10.14 -2.76 -4.03
C TYR A 100 -10.19 -4.15 -4.68
N ILE A 101 -9.95 -4.27 -6.00
CA ILE A 101 -9.83 -5.58 -6.68
C ILE A 101 -8.64 -6.38 -6.11
N ARG A 102 -7.50 -5.73 -5.88
CA ARG A 102 -6.32 -6.38 -5.29
C ARG A 102 -6.57 -6.89 -3.87
N LEU A 103 -7.50 -6.28 -3.15
CA LEU A 103 -7.97 -6.74 -1.84
C LEU A 103 -9.02 -7.85 -1.94
N GLY A 104 -9.41 -8.27 -3.16
CA GLY A 104 -10.44 -9.28 -3.41
C GLY A 104 -11.88 -8.75 -3.29
N LEU A 105 -12.07 -7.42 -3.28
CA LEU A 105 -13.37 -6.77 -3.17
C LEU A 105 -13.94 -6.49 -4.57
N LYS A 106 -15.28 -6.52 -4.68
CA LYS A 106 -15.97 -6.45 -5.97
C LYS A 106 -16.54 -5.08 -6.30
N SER A 107 -16.70 -4.22 -5.29
CA SER A 107 -17.33 -2.90 -5.45
C SER A 107 -16.76 -1.87 -4.50
N ILE A 108 -16.99 -0.58 -4.83
CA ILE A 108 -16.65 0.54 -3.96
C ILE A 108 -17.38 0.47 -2.62
N ASN A 109 -18.65 0.02 -2.60
CA ASN A 109 -19.43 -0.12 -1.38
C ASN A 109 -18.82 -1.17 -0.44
N GLU A 110 -18.37 -2.30 -0.98
CA GLU A 110 -17.63 -3.30 -0.19
C GLU A 110 -16.33 -2.73 0.35
N PHE A 111 -15.65 -1.91 -0.45
CA PHE A 111 -14.40 -1.26 -0.03
C PHE A 111 -14.64 -0.23 1.08
N GLU A 112 -15.68 0.59 1.01
CA GLU A 112 -16.04 1.51 2.08
C GLU A 112 -16.38 0.79 3.39
N ILE A 113 -17.12 -0.32 3.32
CA ILE A 113 -17.41 -1.16 4.48
C ILE A 113 -16.12 -1.76 5.06
N TYR A 114 -15.23 -2.23 4.18
CA TYR A 114 -13.93 -2.75 4.56
C TYR A 114 -13.07 -1.70 5.29
N LEU A 115 -12.99 -0.47 4.76
CA LEU A 115 -12.23 0.62 5.35
C LEU A 115 -12.72 1.00 6.74
N LYS A 116 -14.04 0.96 6.99
CA LYS A 116 -14.64 1.23 8.31
C LYS A 116 -14.11 0.31 9.40
N ASN A 117 -13.73 -0.94 9.08
CA ASN A 117 -13.15 -1.87 10.04
C ASN A 117 -11.75 -1.41 10.53
N TYR A 118 -11.15 -0.44 9.84
CA TYR A 118 -9.85 0.15 10.17
C TYR A 118 -9.97 1.61 10.61
N ASP A 119 -11.19 2.11 10.89
CA ASP A 119 -11.46 3.54 11.16
C ASP A 119 -10.92 4.47 10.04
N LEU A 120 -11.03 4.05 8.78
CA LEU A 120 -10.64 4.80 7.59
C LEU A 120 -11.88 5.21 6.78
N LYS A 121 -11.73 6.31 6.04
CA LYS A 121 -12.72 6.83 5.09
C LYS A 121 -12.18 6.77 3.67
N ILE A 122 -13.08 6.77 2.68
CA ILE A 122 -12.70 6.79 1.27
C ILE A 122 -11.91 8.04 0.90
N GLU A 123 -12.18 9.18 1.56
CA GLU A 123 -11.49 10.44 1.36
C GLU A 123 -10.01 10.36 1.76
N ASP A 124 -9.68 9.58 2.80
CA ASP A 124 -8.29 9.34 3.21
C ASP A 124 -7.52 8.62 2.09
N ILE A 125 -8.18 7.65 1.45
CA ILE A 125 -7.63 6.92 0.31
C ILE A 125 -7.50 7.81 -0.91
N LYS A 126 -8.52 8.65 -1.19
CA LYS A 126 -8.52 9.60 -2.31
C LYS A 126 -7.33 10.54 -2.25
N THR A 127 -7.05 11.09 -1.09
CA THR A 127 -5.91 11.99 -0.88
C THR A 127 -4.59 11.30 -1.22
N LYS A 128 -4.38 10.09 -0.73
CA LYS A 128 -3.14 9.32 -0.97
C LYS A 128 -2.96 8.92 -2.43
N ILE A 129 -4.01 8.42 -3.07
CA ILE A 129 -4.00 8.10 -4.51
C ILE A 129 -3.63 9.33 -5.33
N THR A 130 -4.23 10.48 -5.02
CA THR A 130 -3.99 11.72 -5.74
C THR A 130 -2.53 12.18 -5.59
N ILE A 131 -1.99 12.15 -4.38
CA ILE A 131 -0.58 12.49 -4.13
C ILE A 131 0.36 11.55 -4.90
N ASP A 132 0.11 10.25 -4.85
CA ASP A 132 0.97 9.27 -5.54
C ASP A 132 0.88 9.40 -7.07
N ALA A 133 -0.31 9.64 -7.62
CA ALA A 133 -0.49 9.86 -9.06
C ALA A 133 0.23 11.12 -9.55
N LEU A 134 0.05 12.25 -8.86
CA LEU A 134 0.73 13.51 -9.19
C LEU A 134 2.25 13.42 -8.99
N TRP A 135 2.69 12.67 -7.99
CA TRP A 135 4.12 12.41 -7.79
C TRP A 135 4.72 11.65 -8.97
N ASN A 136 4.05 10.60 -9.42
CA ASN A 136 4.50 9.83 -10.59
C ASN A 136 4.53 10.71 -11.85
N GLU A 137 3.51 11.53 -12.07
CA GLU A 137 3.47 12.48 -13.17
C GLU A 137 4.64 13.47 -13.10
N LEU A 138 4.91 14.05 -11.93
CA LEU A 138 6.03 14.98 -11.70
C LEU A 138 7.37 14.32 -12.01
N ILE A 139 7.58 13.07 -11.57
CA ILE A 139 8.81 12.33 -11.85
C ILE A 139 8.97 12.11 -13.36
N VAL A 140 7.91 11.70 -14.04
CA VAL A 140 7.94 11.53 -15.50
C VAL A 140 8.28 12.85 -16.19
N GLN A 141 7.62 13.95 -15.84
CA GLN A 141 7.89 15.28 -16.42
C GLN A 141 9.34 15.73 -16.19
N LYS A 142 9.89 15.52 -15.00
CA LYS A 142 11.26 15.97 -14.66
C LYS A 142 12.37 15.10 -15.27
N TYR A 143 12.12 13.84 -15.50
CA TYR A 143 13.16 12.87 -15.84
C TYR A 143 13.00 12.20 -17.20
N ASN A 144 11.81 12.27 -17.85
CA ASN A 144 11.57 11.67 -19.16
C ASN A 144 12.60 12.10 -20.22
N ILE A 145 12.99 13.37 -20.20
CA ILE A 145 14.02 13.91 -21.13
C ILE A 145 15.44 13.41 -20.78
N LYS A 146 15.68 13.06 -19.50
CA LYS A 146 17.00 12.64 -19.02
C LYS A 146 17.24 11.13 -19.20
N VAL A 147 16.20 10.35 -19.37
CA VAL A 147 16.28 8.92 -19.66
C VAL A 147 16.29 8.76 -21.19
N ALA A 148 17.42 9.09 -21.81
CA ALA A 148 17.68 8.69 -23.19
C ALA A 148 17.81 7.15 -23.19
N ILE A 149 16.77 6.47 -23.64
CA ILE A 149 16.82 5.03 -23.88
C ILE A 149 17.77 4.82 -25.06
N ASN A 150 18.95 4.28 -24.80
CA ASN A 150 19.88 3.90 -25.84
C ASN A 150 19.42 2.56 -26.43
N GLU A 151 18.52 2.61 -27.42
CA GLU A 151 17.97 1.44 -28.09
C GLU A 151 19.07 0.49 -28.60
N SER A 152 20.19 1.07 -29.11
CA SER A 152 21.31 0.27 -29.62
C SER A 152 22.06 -0.49 -28.50
N GLU A 153 22.04 0.02 -27.29
CA GLU A 153 22.66 -0.65 -26.13
C GLU A 153 21.77 -1.77 -25.62
N ILE A 154 20.45 -1.56 -25.59
CA ILE A 154 19.44 -2.56 -25.26
C ILE A 154 19.45 -3.69 -26.29
N GLU A 155 19.50 -3.38 -27.59
CA GLU A 155 19.62 -4.39 -28.65
C GLU A 155 20.89 -5.25 -28.50
N LYS A 156 22.03 -4.63 -28.20
CA LYS A 156 23.29 -5.35 -27.95
C LYS A 156 23.20 -6.26 -26.73
N GLU A 157 22.51 -5.82 -25.67
CA GLU A 157 22.32 -6.58 -24.45
C GLU A 157 21.34 -7.76 -24.68
N ILE A 158 20.27 -7.55 -25.43
CA ILE A 158 19.35 -8.61 -25.85
C ILE A 158 20.07 -9.64 -26.71
N LEU A 159 20.86 -9.22 -27.71
CA LEU A 159 21.64 -10.11 -28.57
C LEU A 159 22.71 -10.86 -27.79
N LYS A 160 23.32 -10.26 -26.78
CA LYS A 160 24.29 -10.91 -25.88
C LYS A 160 23.60 -11.97 -25.01
N ASN A 161 22.43 -11.66 -24.47
CA ASN A 161 21.66 -12.56 -23.62
C ASN A 161 20.95 -13.68 -24.40
N SER A 162 20.53 -13.41 -25.65
CA SER A 162 19.95 -14.44 -26.51
C SER A 162 20.96 -15.51 -26.98
N ARG A 163 22.28 -15.23 -26.86
CA ARG A 163 23.33 -16.23 -27.12
C ARG A 163 23.58 -17.14 -25.90
N ILE A 164 22.96 -16.88 -24.77
CA ILE A 164 22.98 -17.83 -23.65
C ILE A 164 22.01 -18.94 -24.01
N GLN A 165 22.55 -20.08 -24.44
CA GLN A 165 21.80 -21.30 -24.69
C GLN A 165 21.13 -21.72 -23.37
N SER A 166 19.82 -21.48 -23.26
CA SER A 166 19.04 -22.07 -22.19
C SER A 166 18.93 -23.58 -22.49
N LYS A 167 19.44 -24.42 -21.61
CA LYS A 167 19.17 -25.84 -21.69
C LYS A 167 17.75 -26.08 -21.19
N GLU A 168 16.84 -26.40 -22.10
CA GLU A 168 15.55 -26.94 -21.74
C GLU A 168 15.68 -28.43 -21.44
N TYR A 169 15.22 -28.86 -20.29
CA TYR A 169 15.11 -30.25 -19.91
C TYR A 169 13.64 -30.65 -20.03
N GLN A 170 13.34 -31.53 -20.98
CA GLN A 170 12.01 -32.15 -21.06
C GLN A 170 12.04 -33.35 -20.09
N LEU A 171 11.29 -33.24 -19.01
CA LEU A 171 11.09 -34.30 -18.03
C LEU A 171 9.85 -35.08 -18.39
N ALA A 172 9.98 -36.40 -18.49
CA ALA A 172 8.87 -37.33 -18.64
C ALA A 172 8.86 -38.28 -17.42
N GLU A 173 7.72 -38.39 -16.79
CA GLU A 173 7.48 -39.34 -15.70
C GLU A 173 6.76 -40.57 -16.28
N ILE A 174 7.31 -41.76 -16.06
CA ILE A 174 6.66 -43.02 -16.42
C ILE A 174 6.08 -43.61 -15.14
N ILE A 175 4.76 -43.52 -15.01
CA ILE A 175 4.03 -44.17 -13.89
C ILE A 175 3.63 -45.56 -14.35
N PHE A 176 3.99 -46.59 -13.60
CA PHE A 176 3.54 -47.97 -13.80
C PHE A 176 3.08 -48.58 -12.50
N GLU A 177 1.98 -49.30 -12.56
CA GLU A 177 1.51 -50.09 -11.44
C GLU A 177 2.33 -51.38 -11.36
N VAL A 178 2.93 -51.60 -10.21
CA VAL A 178 3.74 -52.82 -9.95
C VAL A 178 2.99 -53.67 -8.92
N THR A 179 2.54 -54.81 -9.35
CA THR A 179 1.89 -55.79 -8.52
C THR A 179 2.87 -56.67 -7.71
N ASN A 180 4.13 -56.73 -8.15
CA ASN A 180 5.18 -57.50 -7.44
C ASN A 180 6.56 -56.90 -7.62
N LYS A 181 7.35 -56.79 -6.53
CA LYS A 181 8.73 -56.22 -6.53
C LYS A 181 9.73 -57.00 -7.42
N GLU A 182 9.45 -58.28 -7.71
CA GLU A 182 10.33 -59.08 -8.57
C GLU A 182 10.20 -58.77 -10.08
N GLU A 183 9.08 -58.22 -10.52
CA GLU A 183 8.88 -57.79 -11.91
C GLU A 183 9.69 -56.55 -12.28
N ILE A 184 10.01 -55.67 -11.32
CA ILE A 184 10.82 -54.48 -11.54
C ILE A 184 12.24 -54.87 -11.98
N LYS A 185 12.82 -55.89 -11.31
CA LYS A 185 14.20 -56.36 -11.62
C LYS A 185 14.35 -57.03 -12.97
N LYS A 186 13.27 -57.64 -13.52
CA LYS A 186 13.31 -58.29 -14.84
C LYS A 186 13.14 -57.34 -16.03
N LYS A 187 12.60 -56.14 -15.82
CA LYS A 187 12.24 -55.23 -16.89
C LYS A 187 13.29 -54.13 -17.13
N TYR A 188 14.25 -53.95 -16.20
CA TYR A 188 15.21 -52.84 -16.21
C TYR A 188 16.67 -53.26 -15.95
N ASN A 189 17.01 -54.58 -16.03
CA ASN A 189 18.32 -55.14 -16.27
C ASN A 189 18.37 -55.55 -17.75
#